data_ce848386fa70f1ab7fe8f2f590fbcf28
#
_entry.id   ce848386fa70f1ab7fe8f2f590fbcf28
#
_cell.length_a   1.000
_cell.length_b   1.000
_cell.length_c   1.000
_cell.angle_alpha   90.00
_cell.angle_beta   90.00
_cell.angle_gamma   90.00
#
_symmetry.space_group_name_H-M   'P 1'
#
loop_
_entity.id
_entity.type
_entity.pdbx_description
1 polymer ?
#
loop_
_entity_poly.entity_id
_entity_poly.type
_entity_poly.pdbx_seq_one_letter_code
_entity_poly.pdbx_strand_id
1 'polypeptide(L)'
;MIFLKSIRPLQDRNLNFWPENPPEFRKALETYSEDMTRLAVSIIRFIAMGLGLEAQQYAESYREGFYDMRITCYPPCPEPERVSGLSPHTDINGITLLLDCGDMAALQVLKDGHWIMSNGIYKAADHREVANKSKQRLSIATFCNPNSSVDIGPAEKLIKSGSPPLFRTLKSEEYLQRYFNRKLEDSFIDSLKI
;
A
#
# COMPACT_ATOMS: atom_id res chain seq x y z
N MET A 1 0.62 -5.92 17.13
CA MET A 1 1.00 -5.47 15.77
C MET A 1 2.47 -5.71 15.55
N ILE A 2 2.85 -6.30 14.42
CA ILE A 2 4.24 -6.49 13.97
C ILE A 2 4.38 -5.72 12.66
N PHE A 3 5.42 -4.90 12.54
CA PHE A 3 5.74 -4.19 11.31
C PHE A 3 7.15 -4.59 10.84
N LEU A 4 7.22 -5.19 9.66
CA LEU A 4 8.45 -5.67 9.04
C LEU A 4 8.78 -4.74 7.87
N LYS A 5 9.79 -3.90 8.07
CA LYS A 5 10.32 -3.03 7.00
C LYS A 5 11.17 -3.82 6.03
N SER A 6 11.14 -3.40 4.78
CA SER A 6 12.03 -3.88 3.71
C SER A 6 12.02 -5.41 3.61
N ILE A 7 10.84 -6.03 3.55
CA ILE A 7 10.77 -7.46 3.25
C ILE A 7 11.33 -7.75 1.85
N ARG A 8 11.37 -6.72 1.00
CA ARG A 8 12.05 -6.64 -0.30
C ARG A 8 12.67 -5.23 -0.45
N PRO A 9 13.79 -5.07 -1.12
CA PRO A 9 14.67 -6.16 -1.59
C PRO A 9 15.38 -6.88 -0.43
N LEU A 10 15.93 -8.08 -0.71
CA LEU A 10 16.47 -8.95 0.35
C LEU A 10 17.67 -8.38 1.09
N GLN A 11 18.52 -7.62 0.39
CA GLN A 11 19.73 -7.01 0.97
C GLN A 11 19.42 -5.92 2.01
N ASP A 12 18.22 -5.33 1.95
CA ASP A 12 17.83 -4.26 2.88
C ASP A 12 17.11 -4.80 4.13
N ARG A 13 16.97 -6.12 4.21
CA ARG A 13 16.32 -6.77 5.37
C ARG A 13 17.17 -6.65 6.63
N ASN A 14 16.54 -6.24 7.71
CA ASN A 14 17.14 -6.36 9.03
C ASN A 14 16.48 -7.53 9.79
N LEU A 15 17.09 -8.70 9.68
CA LEU A 15 16.57 -9.92 10.30
C LEU A 15 16.58 -9.89 11.84
N ASN A 16 17.29 -8.95 12.48
CA ASN A 16 17.25 -8.77 13.93
C ASN A 16 15.86 -8.35 14.43
N PHE A 17 15.03 -7.75 13.56
CA PHE A 17 13.66 -7.39 13.89
C PHE A 17 12.63 -8.45 13.50
N TRP A 18 13.08 -9.57 12.90
CA TRP A 18 12.17 -10.63 12.50
C TRP A 18 12.04 -11.65 13.62
N PRO A 19 10.81 -12.09 13.98
CA PRO A 19 10.61 -13.12 14.98
C PRO A 19 11.40 -14.40 14.66
N GLU A 20 12.02 -14.97 15.69
CA GLU A 20 12.76 -16.21 15.57
C GLU A 20 11.88 -17.42 15.89
N ASN A 21 10.80 -17.20 16.63
CA ASN A 21 9.87 -18.22 17.03
C ASN A 21 8.45 -17.94 16.47
N PRO A 22 7.77 -18.94 15.90
CA PRO A 22 8.30 -20.30 15.63
C PRO A 22 9.39 -20.30 14.53
N PRO A 23 10.28 -21.31 14.48
CA PRO A 23 11.40 -21.34 13.51
C PRO A 23 10.97 -21.28 12.05
N GLU A 24 9.78 -21.83 11.72
CA GLU A 24 9.22 -21.83 10.38
C GLU A 24 8.70 -20.45 9.94
N PHE A 25 8.55 -19.50 10.87
CA PHE A 25 7.95 -18.20 10.59
C PHE A 25 8.75 -17.41 9.53
N ARG A 26 10.07 -17.38 9.64
CA ARG A 26 10.94 -16.69 8.67
C ARG A 26 10.79 -17.29 7.28
N LYS A 27 10.83 -18.62 7.16
CA LYS A 27 10.68 -19.33 5.89
C LYS A 27 9.31 -19.06 5.27
N ALA A 28 8.25 -19.10 6.08
CA ALA A 28 6.90 -18.78 5.62
C ALA A 28 6.80 -17.34 5.10
N LEU A 29 7.37 -16.37 5.82
CA LEU A 29 7.41 -14.97 5.40
C LEU A 29 8.21 -14.76 4.11
N GLU A 30 9.31 -15.48 3.91
CA GLU A 30 10.10 -15.41 2.68
C GLU A 30 9.28 -15.86 1.48
N THR A 31 8.67 -17.04 1.56
CA THR A 31 7.79 -17.57 0.51
C THR A 31 6.62 -16.64 0.25
N TYR A 32 5.96 -16.18 1.30
CA TYR A 32 4.85 -15.21 1.20
C TYR A 32 5.28 -13.90 0.53
N SER A 33 6.45 -13.35 0.90
CA SER A 33 6.94 -12.10 0.30
C SER A 33 7.24 -12.23 -1.19
N GLU A 34 7.70 -13.40 -1.64
CA GLU A 34 7.91 -13.69 -3.06
C GLU A 34 6.59 -13.79 -3.82
N ASP A 35 5.60 -14.47 -3.25
CA ASP A 35 4.26 -14.57 -3.83
C ASP A 35 3.59 -13.20 -3.93
N MET A 36 3.68 -12.38 -2.89
CA MET A 36 3.14 -11.03 -2.88
C MET A 36 3.83 -10.13 -3.91
N THR A 37 5.14 -10.27 -4.09
CA THR A 37 5.87 -9.53 -5.14
C THR A 37 5.37 -9.94 -6.53
N ARG A 38 5.25 -11.24 -6.81
CA ARG A 38 4.72 -11.72 -8.09
C ARG A 38 3.30 -11.23 -8.38
N LEU A 39 2.44 -11.26 -7.35
CA LEU A 39 1.07 -10.78 -7.44
C LEU A 39 1.02 -9.26 -7.70
N ALA A 40 1.79 -8.48 -6.94
CA ALA A 40 1.87 -7.02 -7.09
C ALA A 40 2.32 -6.64 -8.51
N VAL A 41 3.39 -7.24 -9.00
CA VAL A 41 3.91 -7.02 -10.37
C VAL A 41 2.85 -7.33 -11.43
N SER A 42 2.10 -8.41 -11.25
CA SER A 42 1.03 -8.80 -12.18
C SER A 42 -0.13 -7.79 -12.16
N ILE A 43 -0.56 -7.35 -10.98
CA ILE A 43 -1.64 -6.35 -10.84
C ILE A 43 -1.21 -5.01 -11.47
N ILE A 44 -0.02 -4.52 -11.15
CA ILE A 44 0.52 -3.28 -11.73
C ILE A 44 0.60 -3.37 -13.26
N ARG A 45 1.03 -4.51 -13.80
CA ARG A 45 1.04 -4.75 -15.23
C ARG A 45 -0.36 -4.62 -15.85
N PHE A 46 -1.37 -5.21 -15.25
CA PHE A 46 -2.76 -5.09 -15.73
C PHE A 46 -3.30 -3.66 -15.61
N ILE A 47 -2.99 -2.96 -14.53
CA ILE A 47 -3.35 -1.55 -14.36
C ILE A 47 -2.72 -0.70 -15.47
N ALA A 48 -1.41 -0.87 -15.73
CA ALA A 48 -0.72 -0.16 -16.79
C ALA A 48 -1.31 -0.46 -18.18
N MET A 49 -1.63 -1.73 -18.47
CA MET A 49 -2.33 -2.12 -19.70
C MET A 49 -3.68 -1.43 -19.84
N GLY A 50 -4.49 -1.41 -18.77
CA GLY A 50 -5.79 -0.74 -18.75
C GLY A 50 -5.71 0.78 -18.96
N LEU A 51 -4.59 1.39 -18.61
CA LEU A 51 -4.28 2.81 -18.86
C LEU A 51 -3.60 3.05 -20.23
N GLY A 52 -3.34 2.00 -21.01
CA GLY A 52 -2.61 2.09 -22.27
C GLY A 52 -1.13 2.50 -22.12
N LEU A 53 -0.52 2.24 -20.96
CA LEU A 53 0.88 2.55 -20.65
C LEU A 53 1.81 1.40 -21.03
N GLU A 54 3.13 1.65 -20.95
CA GLU A 54 4.17 0.63 -21.18
C GLU A 54 4.21 -0.37 -20.02
N ALA A 55 3.37 -1.38 -20.08
CA ALA A 55 3.09 -2.31 -18.98
C ALA A 55 4.34 -2.98 -18.40
N GLN A 56 5.33 -3.28 -19.25
CA GLN A 56 6.59 -3.91 -18.83
C GLN A 56 7.42 -2.97 -17.95
N GLN A 57 7.52 -1.70 -18.30
CA GLN A 57 8.26 -0.69 -17.55
C GLN A 57 7.70 -0.53 -16.13
N TYR A 58 6.37 -0.43 -16.02
CA TYR A 58 5.70 -0.33 -14.71
C TYR A 58 5.85 -1.63 -13.89
N ALA A 59 5.68 -2.78 -14.51
CA ALA A 59 5.88 -4.07 -13.86
C ALA A 59 7.31 -4.22 -13.31
N GLU A 60 8.32 -3.82 -14.08
CA GLU A 60 9.73 -3.90 -13.67
C GLU A 60 10.05 -2.98 -12.50
N SER A 61 9.53 -1.74 -12.50
CA SER A 61 9.72 -0.80 -11.38
C SER A 61 9.21 -1.35 -10.04
N TYR A 62 8.16 -2.18 -10.06
CA TYR A 62 7.66 -2.85 -8.86
C TYR A 62 8.40 -4.16 -8.56
N ARG A 63 8.93 -4.85 -9.56
CA ARG A 63 9.78 -6.03 -9.34
C ARG A 63 11.05 -5.67 -8.57
N GLU A 64 11.63 -4.52 -8.90
CA GLU A 64 12.79 -3.93 -8.22
C GLU A 64 12.39 -3.02 -7.06
N GLY A 65 11.11 -2.97 -6.73
CA GLY A 65 10.53 -2.10 -5.72
C GLY A 65 10.83 -2.53 -4.29
N PHE A 66 10.38 -1.71 -3.35
CA PHE A 66 10.50 -2.02 -1.93
C PHE A 66 9.13 -2.35 -1.33
N TYR A 67 9.13 -3.33 -0.45
CA TYR A 67 7.93 -3.88 0.16
C TYR A 67 8.07 -3.89 1.67
N ASP A 68 7.04 -3.38 2.34
CA ASP A 68 6.89 -3.47 3.78
C ASP A 68 5.70 -4.37 4.12
N MET A 69 5.67 -4.94 5.32
CA MET A 69 4.58 -5.78 5.77
C MET A 69 4.13 -5.38 7.18
N ARG A 70 2.83 -5.32 7.38
CA ARG A 70 2.22 -5.13 8.70
C ARG A 70 1.29 -6.27 9.03
N ILE A 71 1.59 -6.99 10.10
CA ILE A 71 0.75 -8.04 10.67
C ILE A 71 0.01 -7.43 11.86
N THR A 72 -1.31 -7.39 11.81
CA THR A 72 -2.13 -6.78 12.84
C THR A 72 -3.16 -7.76 13.39
N CYS A 73 -3.20 -7.88 14.70
CA CYS A 73 -4.24 -8.61 15.42
C CYS A 73 -5.15 -7.59 16.12
N TYR A 74 -6.43 -7.68 15.85
CA TYR A 74 -7.50 -6.92 16.50
C TYR A 74 -8.24 -7.85 17.43
N PRO A 75 -8.02 -7.76 18.77
CA PRO A 75 -8.74 -8.61 19.72
C PRO A 75 -10.21 -8.21 19.80
N PRO A 76 -11.08 -9.07 20.36
CA PRO A 76 -12.45 -8.69 20.69
C PRO A 76 -12.47 -7.46 21.60
N CYS A 77 -13.41 -6.54 21.32
CA CYS A 77 -13.59 -5.31 22.09
C CYS A 77 -15.00 -5.25 22.65
N PRO A 78 -15.19 -5.13 23.98
CA PRO A 78 -16.53 -5.10 24.59
C PRO A 78 -17.41 -3.94 24.11
N GLU A 79 -16.80 -2.80 23.77
CA GLU A 79 -17.47 -1.57 23.31
C GLU A 79 -16.89 -1.13 21.95
N PRO A 80 -17.13 -1.89 20.85
CA PRO A 80 -16.49 -1.65 19.56
C PRO A 80 -16.89 -0.31 18.91
N GLU A 81 -18.06 0.22 19.27
CA GLU A 81 -18.55 1.52 18.79
C GLU A 81 -17.77 2.72 19.37
N ARG A 82 -17.04 2.53 20.46
CA ARG A 82 -16.24 3.57 21.13
C ARG A 82 -14.79 3.60 20.71
N VAL A 83 -14.36 2.65 19.88
CA VAL A 83 -12.96 2.53 19.45
C VAL A 83 -12.87 2.35 17.94
N SER A 84 -11.81 2.85 17.36
CA SER A 84 -11.43 2.57 15.98
C SER A 84 -10.32 1.51 15.98
N GLY A 85 -10.48 0.46 15.19
CA GLY A 85 -9.41 -0.51 14.96
C GLY A 85 -8.25 0.14 14.20
N LEU A 86 -8.58 0.88 13.14
CA LEU A 86 -7.68 1.76 12.40
C LEU A 86 -8.50 2.93 11.88
N SER A 87 -8.02 4.15 12.14
CA SER A 87 -8.70 5.38 11.71
C SER A 87 -8.78 5.48 10.19
N PRO A 88 -9.79 6.20 9.64
CA PRO A 88 -9.89 6.42 8.20
C PRO A 88 -8.60 7.01 7.61
N HIS A 89 -8.10 6.42 6.53
CA HIS A 89 -6.90 6.87 5.82
C HIS A 89 -6.85 6.29 4.41
N THR A 90 -5.98 6.87 3.60
CA THR A 90 -5.49 6.28 2.35
C THR A 90 -4.05 5.81 2.55
N ASP A 91 -3.70 4.70 1.90
CA ASP A 91 -2.33 4.24 1.88
C ASP A 91 -1.47 5.14 0.96
N ILE A 92 -0.20 5.30 1.34
CA ILE A 92 0.77 6.09 0.57
C ILE A 92 1.37 5.32 -0.60
N ASN A 93 1.44 4.01 -0.48
CA ASN A 93 2.10 3.12 -1.43
C ASN A 93 1.32 2.98 -2.74
N GLY A 94 1.94 2.40 -3.75
CA GLY A 94 1.31 2.22 -5.06
C GLY A 94 0.13 1.26 -5.00
N ILE A 95 0.28 0.11 -4.35
CA ILE A 95 -0.82 -0.81 -4.03
C ILE A 95 -0.59 -1.46 -2.68
N THR A 96 -1.68 -1.84 -2.02
CA THR A 96 -1.65 -2.66 -0.80
C THR A 96 -2.33 -4.00 -1.08
N LEU A 97 -1.65 -5.09 -0.78
CA LEU A 97 -2.21 -6.43 -0.81
C LEU A 97 -2.58 -6.82 0.62
N LEU A 98 -3.88 -6.99 0.86
CA LEU A 98 -4.38 -7.33 2.19
C LEU A 98 -4.85 -8.78 2.22
N LEU A 99 -4.17 -9.59 3.05
CA LEU A 99 -4.66 -10.90 3.45
C LEU A 99 -5.47 -10.74 4.73
N ASP A 100 -6.76 -11.07 4.66
CA ASP A 100 -7.65 -11.11 5.82
C ASP A 100 -7.75 -12.56 6.30
N CYS A 101 -7.29 -12.81 7.52
CA CYS A 101 -7.25 -14.14 8.10
C CYS A 101 -8.45 -14.35 9.04
N GLY A 102 -9.65 -14.43 8.48
CA GLY A 102 -10.87 -14.68 9.28
C GLY A 102 -12.17 -14.38 8.54
N ASP A 103 -13.27 -14.76 9.18
CA ASP A 103 -14.63 -14.63 8.61
C ASP A 103 -15.29 -13.28 8.98
N MET A 104 -14.50 -12.29 9.41
CA MET A 104 -15.02 -11.03 9.89
C MET A 104 -14.76 -9.89 8.90
N ALA A 105 -15.81 -9.33 8.32
CA ALA A 105 -15.73 -8.12 7.51
C ALA A 105 -15.52 -6.89 8.41
N ALA A 106 -14.27 -6.51 8.64
CA ALA A 106 -13.91 -5.33 9.45
C ALA A 106 -13.36 -4.17 8.60
N LEU A 107 -12.88 -4.46 7.41
CA LEU A 107 -12.43 -3.43 6.47
C LEU A 107 -13.65 -2.71 5.89
N GLN A 108 -13.70 -1.41 6.06
CA GLN A 108 -14.69 -0.52 5.46
C GLN A 108 -13.99 0.43 4.48
N VAL A 109 -14.49 0.49 3.26
CA VAL A 109 -13.91 1.29 2.17
C VAL A 109 -14.87 2.41 1.79
N LEU A 110 -14.37 3.64 1.74
CA LEU A 110 -15.09 4.82 1.27
C LEU A 110 -14.71 5.12 -0.19
N LYS A 111 -15.68 5.49 -1.03
CA LYS A 111 -15.59 5.41 -2.50
C LYS A 111 -15.03 6.65 -3.24
N ASP A 112 -14.31 7.62 -2.67
CA ASP A 112 -14.07 8.92 -3.35
C ASP A 112 -12.64 9.47 -3.47
N GLY A 113 -11.57 8.68 -3.23
CA GLY A 113 -10.17 9.12 -3.41
C GLY A 113 -9.63 8.95 -4.85
N HIS A 114 -8.46 9.56 -5.18
CA HIS A 114 -7.85 9.51 -6.52
C HIS A 114 -6.43 8.93 -6.51
N TRP A 115 -6.08 8.17 -7.53
CA TRP A 115 -4.75 7.58 -7.70
C TRP A 115 -3.88 8.47 -8.62
N ILE A 116 -2.70 8.90 -8.13
CA ILE A 116 -1.84 9.93 -8.76
C ILE A 116 -1.35 9.48 -10.14
N MET A 117 -0.78 8.28 -10.24
CA MET A 117 -0.19 7.74 -11.48
C MET A 117 -1.22 7.69 -12.63
N SER A 118 -2.46 7.43 -12.32
CA SER A 118 -3.55 7.37 -13.30
C SER A 118 -4.13 8.73 -13.68
N ASN A 119 -3.56 9.83 -13.21
CA ASN A 119 -4.10 11.18 -13.35
C ASN A 119 -5.60 11.27 -12.94
N GLY A 120 -5.97 10.56 -11.87
CA GLY A 120 -7.33 10.56 -11.33
C GLY A 120 -8.32 9.57 -11.99
N ILE A 121 -7.91 8.78 -12.99
CA ILE A 121 -8.77 7.77 -13.61
C ILE A 121 -9.14 6.67 -12.61
N TYR A 122 -8.15 6.13 -11.87
CA TYR A 122 -8.39 5.23 -10.76
C TYR A 122 -8.42 6.00 -9.44
N LYS A 123 -9.24 5.52 -8.52
CA LYS A 123 -9.42 6.14 -7.22
C LYS A 123 -8.68 5.36 -6.14
N ALA A 124 -7.94 6.07 -5.29
CA ALA A 124 -7.44 5.51 -4.04
C ALA A 124 -8.61 5.33 -3.07
N ALA A 125 -8.63 4.23 -2.36
CA ALA A 125 -9.70 3.92 -1.43
C ALA A 125 -9.38 4.45 -0.04
N ASP A 126 -10.15 5.45 0.44
CA ASP A 126 -10.20 5.74 1.86
C ASP A 126 -10.77 4.54 2.59
N HIS A 127 -10.08 4.07 3.59
CA HIS A 127 -10.52 2.88 4.33
C HIS A 127 -10.23 3.01 5.81
N ARG A 128 -10.98 2.24 6.58
CA ARG A 128 -10.80 2.11 8.03
C ARG A 128 -11.02 0.67 8.47
N GLU A 129 -10.58 0.35 9.66
CA GLU A 129 -10.89 -0.93 10.28
C GLU A 129 -11.70 -0.74 11.56
N VAL A 130 -12.73 -1.56 11.72
CA VAL A 130 -13.61 -1.52 12.88
C VAL A 130 -13.33 -2.70 13.80
N ALA A 131 -13.46 -2.45 15.10
CA ALA A 131 -13.37 -3.50 16.10
C ALA A 131 -14.64 -4.38 16.09
N ASN A 132 -14.54 -5.58 16.66
CA ASN A 132 -15.66 -6.49 16.83
C ASN A 132 -15.82 -6.89 18.30
N LYS A 133 -17.06 -7.10 18.74
CA LYS A 133 -17.38 -7.39 20.13
C LYS A 133 -16.89 -8.78 20.58
N SER A 134 -16.97 -9.76 19.71
CA SER A 134 -16.81 -11.18 20.07
C SER A 134 -15.73 -11.92 19.29
N LYS A 135 -15.31 -11.39 18.14
CA LYS A 135 -14.36 -12.07 17.25
C LYS A 135 -13.05 -11.31 17.16
N GLN A 136 -11.95 -12.06 17.21
CA GLN A 136 -10.63 -11.57 16.85
C GLN A 136 -10.49 -11.52 15.34
N ARG A 137 -9.74 -10.54 14.84
CA ARG A 137 -9.31 -10.47 13.44
C ARG A 137 -7.80 -10.43 13.34
N LEU A 138 -7.25 -11.19 12.43
CA LEU A 138 -5.86 -11.12 12.02
C LEU A 138 -5.80 -10.67 10.58
N SER A 139 -4.94 -9.69 10.27
CA SER A 139 -4.69 -9.26 8.89
C SER A 139 -3.19 -9.09 8.61
N ILE A 140 -2.81 -9.29 7.35
CA ILE A 140 -1.45 -9.05 6.85
C ILE A 140 -1.57 -8.10 5.67
N ALA A 141 -1.09 -6.87 5.86
CA ALA A 141 -1.02 -5.87 4.81
C ALA A 141 0.40 -5.83 4.24
N THR A 142 0.54 -6.03 2.94
CA THR A 142 1.80 -5.88 2.20
C THR A 142 1.73 -4.61 1.37
N PHE A 143 2.57 -3.63 1.73
CA PHE A 143 2.67 -2.33 1.09
C PHE A 143 3.69 -2.40 -0.03
N CYS A 144 3.24 -2.25 -1.27
CA CYS A 144 4.06 -2.42 -2.46
C CYS A 144 4.36 -1.07 -3.10
N ASN A 145 5.64 -0.76 -3.23
CA ASN A 145 6.14 0.48 -3.81
C ASN A 145 7.03 0.21 -5.02
N PRO A 146 7.09 1.11 -5.99
CA PRO A 146 8.09 1.04 -7.04
C PRO A 146 9.49 1.28 -6.46
N ASN A 147 10.53 1.02 -7.24
CA ASN A 147 11.90 1.35 -6.83
C ASN A 147 12.06 2.87 -6.64
N SER A 148 13.05 3.25 -5.82
CA SER A 148 13.25 4.65 -5.41
C SER A 148 13.69 5.59 -6.54
N SER A 149 14.11 5.08 -7.69
CA SER A 149 14.52 5.89 -8.86
C SER A 149 13.34 6.42 -9.66
N VAL A 150 12.12 5.87 -9.42
CA VAL A 150 10.92 6.25 -10.16
C VAL A 150 10.31 7.52 -9.57
N ASP A 151 9.98 8.48 -10.43
CA ASP A 151 9.23 9.66 -10.04
C ASP A 151 7.76 9.31 -9.81
N ILE A 152 7.17 9.85 -8.76
CA ILE A 152 5.77 9.68 -8.40
C ILE A 152 4.96 10.83 -9.01
N GLY A 153 4.13 10.52 -9.99
CA GLY A 153 3.32 11.52 -10.69
C GLY A 153 2.42 10.92 -11.76
N PRO A 154 1.61 11.74 -12.43
CA PRO A 154 0.79 11.29 -13.56
C PRO A 154 1.67 10.78 -14.70
N ALA A 155 1.27 9.66 -15.30
CA ALA A 155 1.98 9.09 -16.45
C ALA A 155 1.95 10.06 -17.66
N GLU A 156 3.12 10.35 -18.25
CA GLU A 156 3.25 11.32 -19.34
C GLU A 156 2.30 11.07 -20.52
N LYS A 157 2.06 9.80 -20.84
CA LYS A 157 1.15 9.42 -21.92
C LYS A 157 -0.27 9.88 -21.68
N LEU A 158 -0.74 9.87 -20.44
CA LEU A 158 -2.09 10.32 -20.07
C LEU A 158 -2.22 11.86 -20.15
N ILE A 159 -1.13 12.58 -19.90
CA ILE A 159 -1.08 14.04 -20.06
C ILE A 159 -1.08 14.42 -21.54
N LYS A 160 -0.25 13.74 -22.34
CA LYS A 160 -0.11 14.00 -23.80
C LYS A 160 -1.38 13.73 -24.61
N SER A 161 -2.32 12.95 -24.07
CA SER A 161 -3.62 12.68 -24.72
C SER A 161 -4.66 13.81 -24.56
N GLY A 162 -4.23 14.99 -24.10
CA GLY A 162 -5.10 16.19 -24.03
C GLY A 162 -5.72 16.47 -22.65
N SER A 163 -5.44 15.65 -21.66
CA SER A 163 -5.83 15.90 -20.27
C SER A 163 -4.70 16.63 -19.54
N PRO A 164 -4.95 17.78 -18.90
CA PRO A 164 -3.93 18.43 -18.09
C PRO A 164 -3.53 17.56 -16.90
N PRO A 165 -2.29 17.69 -16.38
CA PRO A 165 -1.92 16.97 -15.16
C PRO A 165 -2.76 17.49 -13.99
N LEU A 166 -3.35 16.60 -13.23
CA LEU A 166 -4.11 16.94 -12.01
C LEU A 166 -3.22 16.95 -10.76
N PHE A 167 -2.05 16.30 -10.84
CA PHE A 167 -1.13 16.14 -9.72
C PHE A 167 0.30 16.50 -10.13
N ARG A 168 1.08 16.96 -9.15
CA ARG A 168 2.51 17.22 -9.31
C ARG A 168 3.28 15.91 -9.44
N THR A 169 4.38 15.95 -10.20
CA THR A 169 5.38 14.86 -10.21
C THR A 169 6.46 15.20 -9.18
N LEU A 170 6.76 14.26 -8.30
CA LEU A 170 7.74 14.37 -7.23
C LEU A 170 8.77 13.25 -7.33
N LYS A 171 9.98 13.51 -6.87
CA LYS A 171 10.92 12.43 -6.56
C LYS A 171 10.35 11.55 -5.45
N SER A 172 10.60 10.25 -5.53
CA SER A 172 10.10 9.28 -4.53
C SER A 172 10.48 9.68 -3.10
N GLU A 173 11.70 10.18 -2.90
CA GLU A 173 12.14 10.66 -1.58
C GLU A 173 11.32 11.87 -1.09
N GLU A 174 11.12 12.87 -1.94
CA GLU A 174 10.31 14.05 -1.60
C GLU A 174 8.86 13.66 -1.30
N TYR A 175 8.30 12.73 -2.08
CA TYR A 175 6.95 12.20 -1.87
C TYR A 175 6.80 11.60 -0.47
N LEU A 176 7.76 10.75 -0.07
CA LEU A 176 7.78 10.14 1.25
C LEU A 176 7.97 11.17 2.37
N GLN A 177 8.91 12.12 2.22
CA GLN A 177 9.15 13.18 3.19
C GLN A 177 7.88 14.03 3.42
N ARG A 178 7.19 14.43 2.37
CA ARG A 178 5.93 15.17 2.47
C ARG A 178 4.86 14.39 3.23
N TYR A 179 4.74 13.07 2.94
CA TYR A 179 3.79 12.22 3.63
C TYR A 179 4.05 12.12 5.14
N PHE A 180 5.29 11.88 5.54
CA PHE A 180 5.62 11.72 6.95
C PHE A 180 5.57 13.03 7.74
N ASN A 181 5.75 14.16 7.08
CA ASN A 181 5.71 15.49 7.71
C ASN A 181 4.32 16.15 7.70
N ARG A 182 3.29 15.51 7.08
CA ARG A 182 1.94 16.09 7.03
C ARG A 182 1.24 16.03 8.39
N LYS A 183 0.26 16.90 8.58
CA LYS A 183 -0.70 16.75 9.67
C LYS A 183 -1.63 15.58 9.36
N LEU A 184 -2.02 14.80 10.37
CA LEU A 184 -2.86 13.61 10.22
C LEU A 184 -4.27 13.91 9.68
N GLU A 185 -4.74 15.15 9.84
CA GLU A 185 -6.07 15.62 9.41
C GLU A 185 -6.11 15.98 7.92
N ASP A 186 -4.95 16.18 7.27
CA ASP A 186 -4.87 16.63 5.89
C ASP A 186 -4.91 15.42 4.94
N SER A 187 -5.74 15.50 3.88
CA SER A 187 -5.66 14.55 2.77
C SER A 187 -4.34 14.72 2.03
N PHE A 188 -3.47 13.73 2.11
CA PHE A 188 -2.17 13.80 1.47
C PHE A 188 -2.27 13.92 -0.05
N ILE A 189 -3.16 13.16 -0.67
CA ILE A 189 -3.35 13.18 -2.14
C ILE A 189 -3.84 14.55 -2.60
N ASP A 190 -4.73 15.19 -1.85
CA ASP A 190 -5.22 16.53 -2.18
C ASP A 190 -4.11 17.59 -2.11
N SER A 191 -3.13 17.43 -1.23
CA SER A 191 -1.97 18.33 -1.15
C SER A 191 -1.05 18.27 -2.37
N LEU A 192 -1.17 17.23 -3.20
CA LEU A 192 -0.40 17.02 -4.41
C LEU A 192 -1.11 17.51 -5.69
N LYS A 193 -2.36 17.97 -5.59
CA LYS A 193 -3.08 18.58 -6.72
C LYS A 193 -2.40 19.86 -7.19
N ILE A 194 -2.51 20.15 -8.50
CA ILE A 194 -2.01 21.38 -9.13
C ILE A 194 -3.09 22.43 -9.08
#